data_a2d8d7c39097ae537386a43147cbe045
#
_entry.id   a2d8d7c39097ae537386a43147cbe045
#
_cell.length_a   1.000
_cell.length_b   1.000
_cell.length_c   1.000
_cell.angle_alpha   90.00
_cell.angle_beta   90.00
_cell.angle_gamma   90.00
#
_symmetry.space_group_name_H-M   'P 1'
#
loop_
_entity.id
_entity.type
_entity.pdbx_description
1 polymer ?
#
loop_
_entity_poly.entity_id
_entity_poly.type
_entity_poly.pdbx_seq_one_letter_code
_entity_poly.pdbx_strand_id
1 'polypeptide(L)'
;MKIKVLFLLLSLGIVSASELTAPSFQLMNQNGENIELDSFKGKKVILEWTNHDCPFVQRHYETSNMQNLQEKYTEEGVIWLSIISSAEGKQGYVSPDEAIELTNARSAKPSHVLFDTSGEVGKMYKAKTTPHMYI
;
A
#
# COMPACT_ATOMS: atom_id res chain seq x y z
N MET A 1 -7.85 24.48 66.04
CA MET A 1 -7.02 24.61 64.84
C MET A 1 -7.65 23.74 63.78
N LYS A 2 -8.31 24.33 62.76
CA LYS A 2 -8.99 23.58 61.66
C LYS A 2 -8.05 23.50 60.53
N ILE A 3 -7.54 22.29 60.24
CA ILE A 3 -6.70 21.99 59.07
C ILE A 3 -7.61 21.84 57.86
N LYS A 4 -7.52 22.79 56.90
CA LYS A 4 -8.18 22.65 55.56
C LYS A 4 -7.27 21.84 54.67
N VAL A 5 -7.68 20.61 54.35
CA VAL A 5 -7.02 19.79 53.32
C VAL A 5 -7.53 20.26 51.98
N LEU A 6 -6.64 20.88 51.18
CA LEU A 6 -6.90 21.29 49.79
C LEU A 6 -6.66 20.09 48.87
N PHE A 7 -7.73 19.48 48.39
CA PHE A 7 -7.65 18.45 47.33
C PHE A 7 -7.32 19.12 45.99
N LEU A 8 -6.10 18.96 45.53
CA LEU A 8 -5.69 19.35 44.18
C LEU A 8 -6.11 18.25 43.24
N LEU A 9 -7.22 18.46 42.50
CA LEU A 9 -7.65 17.59 41.39
C LEU A 9 -6.69 17.80 40.24
N LEU A 10 -5.76 16.85 40.03
CA LEU A 10 -4.94 16.77 38.86
C LEU A 10 -5.82 16.17 37.72
N SER A 11 -6.34 17.03 36.85
CA SER A 11 -7.00 16.57 35.64
C SER A 11 -5.92 16.06 34.66
N LEU A 12 -5.76 14.73 34.56
CA LEU A 12 -5.03 14.11 33.45
C LEU A 12 -5.83 14.37 32.16
N GLY A 13 -5.38 15.32 31.37
CA GLY A 13 -5.85 15.49 30.01
C GLY A 13 -5.45 14.26 29.20
N ILE A 14 -6.43 13.45 28.81
CA ILE A 14 -6.21 12.39 27.83
C ILE A 14 -5.97 13.09 26.49
N VAL A 15 -4.71 13.17 26.08
CA VAL A 15 -4.37 13.54 24.70
C VAL A 15 -4.78 12.35 23.84
N SER A 16 -5.95 12.44 23.21
CA SER A 16 -6.35 11.51 22.17
C SER A 16 -5.39 11.69 21.00
N ALA A 17 -4.46 10.77 20.82
CA ALA A 17 -3.73 10.66 19.58
C ALA A 17 -4.76 10.34 18.49
N SER A 18 -4.94 11.25 17.52
CA SER A 18 -5.71 10.92 16.33
C SER A 18 -5.00 9.78 15.63
N GLU A 19 -5.60 8.58 15.64
CA GLU A 19 -5.12 7.48 14.83
C GLU A 19 -5.13 7.92 13.37
N LEU A 20 -3.96 7.93 12.73
CA LEU A 20 -3.84 8.12 11.29
C LEU A 20 -4.38 6.85 10.64
N THR A 21 -5.62 6.90 10.19
CA THR A 21 -6.22 5.81 9.42
C THR A 21 -5.83 5.93 7.96
N ALA A 22 -5.42 4.80 7.34
CA ALA A 22 -5.19 4.75 5.91
C ALA A 22 -6.49 5.07 5.14
N PRO A 23 -6.47 5.95 4.13
CA PRO A 23 -7.64 6.22 3.31
C PRO A 23 -8.14 4.94 2.64
N SER A 24 -9.44 4.65 2.76
CA SER A 24 -10.04 3.50 2.09
C SER A 24 -10.10 3.70 0.58
N PHE A 25 -9.96 2.61 -0.17
CA PHE A 25 -10.11 2.60 -1.62
C PHE A 25 -10.64 1.27 -2.11
N GLN A 26 -11.12 1.26 -3.34
CA GLN A 26 -11.53 0.09 -4.09
C GLN A 26 -10.93 0.16 -5.49
N LEU A 27 -10.20 -0.87 -5.89
CA LEU A 27 -9.54 -0.96 -7.20
C LEU A 27 -9.74 -2.36 -7.80
N MET A 28 -9.77 -2.41 -9.13
CA MET A 28 -9.77 -3.67 -9.87
C MET A 28 -8.38 -4.31 -9.83
N ASN A 29 -8.32 -5.63 -9.66
CA ASN A 29 -7.08 -6.37 -9.80
C ASN A 29 -6.89 -6.95 -11.22
N GLN A 30 -5.76 -7.63 -11.44
CA GLN A 30 -5.39 -8.26 -12.71
C GLN A 30 -6.34 -9.40 -13.15
N ASN A 31 -7.17 -9.91 -12.27
CA ASN A 31 -8.15 -10.96 -12.54
C ASN A 31 -9.57 -10.40 -12.77
N GLY A 32 -9.74 -9.07 -12.76
CA GLY A 32 -11.03 -8.42 -12.90
C GLY A 32 -11.87 -8.41 -11.62
N GLU A 33 -11.25 -8.65 -10.47
CA GLU A 33 -11.92 -8.65 -9.16
C GLU A 33 -11.78 -7.27 -8.50
N ASN A 34 -12.84 -6.82 -7.86
CA ASN A 34 -12.82 -5.62 -7.02
C ASN A 34 -12.16 -5.92 -5.68
N ILE A 35 -11.08 -5.20 -5.38
CA ILE A 35 -10.34 -5.30 -4.12
C ILE A 35 -10.57 -4.04 -3.30
N GLU A 36 -11.16 -4.21 -2.13
CA GLU A 36 -11.39 -3.14 -1.15
C GLU A 36 -10.33 -3.21 -0.05
N LEU A 37 -9.66 -2.11 0.25
CA LEU A 37 -8.67 -2.07 1.33
C LEU A 37 -9.29 -2.48 2.68
N ASP A 38 -10.52 -2.06 2.93
CA ASP A 38 -11.25 -2.35 4.17
C ASP A 38 -11.53 -3.84 4.40
N SER A 39 -11.50 -4.65 3.34
CA SER A 39 -11.64 -6.11 3.47
C SER A 39 -10.46 -6.78 4.20
N PHE A 40 -9.34 -6.08 4.31
CA PHE A 40 -8.13 -6.56 4.99
C PHE A 40 -7.98 -6.04 6.43
N LYS A 41 -9.04 -5.45 7.02
CA LYS A 41 -8.99 -5.00 8.42
C LYS A 41 -8.54 -6.12 9.35
N GLY A 42 -7.60 -5.79 10.26
CA GLY A 42 -6.98 -6.76 11.16
C GLY A 42 -5.75 -7.47 10.58
N LYS A 43 -5.42 -7.26 9.31
CA LYS A 43 -4.19 -7.76 8.67
C LYS A 43 -3.20 -6.64 8.44
N LYS A 44 -1.92 -6.97 8.38
CA LYS A 44 -0.91 -6.05 7.87
C LYS A 44 -1.01 -6.00 6.35
N VAL A 45 -0.97 -4.79 5.79
CA VAL A 45 -1.03 -4.55 4.36
C VAL A 45 0.17 -3.72 3.94
N ILE A 46 0.85 -4.13 2.87
CA ILE A 46 1.88 -3.35 2.20
C ILE A 46 1.30 -2.85 0.89
N LEU A 47 1.40 -1.53 0.65
CA LEU A 47 1.08 -0.92 -0.63
C LEU A 47 2.42 -0.57 -1.32
N GLU A 48 2.59 -1.05 -2.54
CA GLU A 48 3.72 -0.74 -3.41
C GLU A 48 3.21 0.01 -4.63
N TRP A 49 3.42 1.34 -4.70
CA TRP A 49 3.25 2.04 -5.97
C TRP A 49 4.40 1.68 -6.90
N THR A 50 4.06 1.17 -8.07
CA THR A 50 5.03 0.60 -9.01
C THR A 50 4.80 1.09 -10.44
N ASN A 51 5.88 1.12 -11.22
CA ASN A 51 5.91 1.38 -12.65
C ASN A 51 7.06 0.56 -13.24
N HIS A 52 6.76 -0.43 -14.08
CA HIS A 52 7.78 -1.35 -14.61
C HIS A 52 8.82 -0.68 -15.52
N ASP A 53 8.49 0.49 -16.11
CA ASP A 53 9.43 1.27 -16.92
C ASP A 53 10.32 2.22 -16.07
N CYS A 54 10.06 2.32 -14.77
CA CYS A 54 10.88 3.14 -13.89
C CYS A 54 12.22 2.45 -13.59
N PRO A 55 13.38 3.08 -13.85
CA PRO A 55 14.69 2.47 -13.61
C PRO A 55 14.92 2.04 -12.15
N PHE A 56 14.34 2.77 -11.18
CA PHE A 56 14.43 2.40 -9.77
C PHE A 56 13.63 1.15 -9.46
N VAL A 57 12.44 0.99 -10.04
CA VAL A 57 11.65 -0.24 -9.93
C VAL A 57 12.38 -1.40 -10.60
N GLN A 58 12.87 -1.22 -11.83
CA GLN A 58 13.62 -2.24 -12.56
C GLN A 58 14.77 -2.78 -11.73
N ARG A 59 15.58 -1.90 -11.13
CA ARG A 59 16.71 -2.29 -10.28
C ARG A 59 16.31 -3.20 -9.12
N HIS A 60 15.17 -2.93 -8.46
CA HIS A 60 14.68 -3.77 -7.37
C HIS A 60 14.23 -5.16 -7.83
N TYR A 61 13.67 -5.25 -9.03
CA TYR A 61 13.25 -6.53 -9.60
C TYR A 61 14.41 -7.32 -10.23
N GLU A 62 15.36 -6.66 -10.90
CA GLU A 62 16.57 -7.28 -11.47
C GLU A 62 17.47 -7.91 -10.41
N THR A 63 17.55 -7.30 -9.23
CA THR A 63 18.32 -7.82 -8.10
C THR A 63 17.54 -8.83 -7.25
N SER A 64 16.32 -9.19 -7.63
CA SER A 64 15.40 -10.02 -6.88
C SER A 64 15.03 -9.47 -5.49
N ASN A 65 15.34 -8.22 -5.21
CA ASN A 65 15.06 -7.61 -3.91
C ASN A 65 13.55 -7.54 -3.64
N MET A 66 12.77 -7.06 -4.62
CA MET A 66 11.32 -6.90 -4.43
C MET A 66 10.61 -8.26 -4.33
N GLN A 67 10.96 -9.22 -5.18
CA GLN A 67 10.36 -10.55 -5.16
C GLN A 67 10.63 -11.27 -3.83
N ASN A 68 11.85 -11.17 -3.31
CA ASN A 68 12.21 -11.78 -2.03
C ASN A 68 11.42 -11.17 -0.86
N LEU A 69 11.20 -9.86 -0.88
CA LEU A 69 10.37 -9.17 0.12
C LEU A 69 8.90 -9.58 -0.01
N GLN A 70 8.37 -9.63 -1.23
CA GLN A 70 7.01 -10.08 -1.50
C GLN A 70 6.79 -11.50 -0.99
N GLU A 71 7.65 -12.45 -1.36
CA GLU A 71 7.57 -13.84 -0.93
C GLU A 71 7.61 -13.94 0.59
N LYS A 72 8.62 -13.35 1.23
CA LYS A 72 8.78 -13.39 2.68
C LYS A 72 7.54 -12.90 3.42
N TYR A 73 7.05 -11.72 3.08
CA TYR A 73 5.96 -11.12 3.84
C TYR A 73 4.59 -11.73 3.52
N THR A 74 4.35 -12.17 2.28
CA THR A 74 3.11 -12.89 1.95
C THR A 74 3.04 -14.26 2.61
N GLU A 75 4.15 -14.97 2.76
CA GLU A 75 4.25 -16.21 3.55
C GLU A 75 3.97 -15.98 5.05
N GLU A 76 4.29 -14.81 5.57
CA GLU A 76 3.97 -14.38 6.94
C GLU A 76 2.49 -13.90 7.09
N GLY A 77 1.70 -13.95 6.03
CA GLY A 77 0.28 -13.56 6.04
C GLY A 77 0.03 -12.07 5.83
N VAL A 78 1.06 -11.30 5.44
CA VAL A 78 0.91 -9.88 5.04
C VAL A 78 0.30 -9.83 3.64
N ILE A 79 -0.64 -8.92 3.44
CA ILE A 79 -1.22 -8.65 2.12
C ILE A 79 -0.32 -7.65 1.39
N TRP A 80 0.17 -8.02 0.21
CA TRP A 80 0.99 -7.15 -0.63
C TRP A 80 0.20 -6.71 -1.85
N LEU A 81 -0.06 -5.39 -1.96
CA LEU A 81 -0.80 -4.78 -3.06
C LEU A 81 0.15 -3.93 -3.90
N SER A 82 0.45 -4.40 -5.11
CA SER A 82 1.21 -3.60 -6.09
C SER A 82 0.24 -2.74 -6.88
N ILE A 83 0.39 -1.40 -6.82
CA ILE A 83 -0.56 -0.44 -7.39
C ILE A 83 0.09 0.29 -8.56
N ILE A 84 -0.61 0.30 -9.69
CA ILE A 84 -0.21 0.97 -10.92
C ILE A 84 -1.17 2.13 -11.16
N SER A 85 -0.67 3.38 -11.03
CA SER A 85 -1.43 4.61 -11.26
C SER A 85 -1.13 5.25 -12.62
N SER A 86 -0.73 4.46 -13.61
CA SER A 86 -0.48 4.94 -14.96
C SER A 86 -1.75 4.89 -15.80
N ALA A 87 -2.12 6.02 -16.40
CA ALA A 87 -3.25 6.06 -17.33
C ALA A 87 -2.92 5.37 -18.64
N GLU A 88 -3.94 4.92 -19.38
CA GLU A 88 -3.79 4.32 -20.70
C GLU A 88 -3.00 5.25 -21.64
N GLY A 89 -2.06 4.65 -22.38
CA GLY A 89 -1.15 5.37 -23.27
C GLY A 89 -0.04 6.16 -22.57
N LYS A 90 0.11 6.07 -21.26
CA LYS A 90 1.20 6.67 -20.50
C LYS A 90 2.23 5.62 -20.09
N GLN A 91 3.46 6.09 -19.82
CA GLN A 91 4.53 5.24 -19.34
C GLN A 91 4.09 4.43 -18.10
N GLY A 92 4.40 3.15 -18.10
CA GLY A 92 4.10 2.24 -17.01
C GLY A 92 2.67 1.68 -17.02
N TYR A 93 1.83 2.10 -17.97
CA TYR A 93 0.53 1.45 -18.16
C TYR A 93 0.71 0.01 -18.64
N VAL A 94 -0.08 -0.88 -18.09
CA VAL A 94 -0.24 -2.26 -18.55
C VAL A 94 -1.72 -2.64 -18.46
N SER A 95 -2.18 -3.44 -19.42
CA SER A 95 -3.47 -4.10 -19.33
C SER A 95 -3.44 -5.20 -18.26
N PRO A 96 -4.59 -5.74 -17.85
CA PRO A 96 -4.63 -6.89 -16.93
C PRO A 96 -3.81 -8.09 -17.40
N ASP A 97 -3.89 -8.46 -18.66
CA ASP A 97 -3.12 -9.58 -19.24
C ASP A 97 -1.62 -9.29 -19.23
N GLU A 98 -1.20 -8.10 -19.63
CA GLU A 98 0.20 -7.67 -19.56
C GLU A 98 0.73 -7.65 -18.12
N ALA A 99 -0.11 -7.27 -17.14
CA ALA A 99 0.27 -7.30 -15.73
C ALA A 99 0.50 -8.73 -15.24
N ILE A 100 -0.30 -9.70 -15.68
CA ILE A 100 -0.11 -11.12 -15.37
C ILE A 100 1.20 -11.61 -15.99
N GLU A 101 1.43 -11.34 -17.28
CA GLU A 101 2.66 -11.72 -17.99
C GLU A 101 3.91 -11.11 -17.33
N LEU A 102 3.89 -9.84 -17.00
CA LEU A 102 4.98 -9.12 -16.34
C LEU A 102 5.27 -9.70 -14.94
N THR A 103 4.22 -9.97 -14.16
CA THR A 103 4.35 -10.59 -12.84
C THR A 103 5.02 -11.94 -12.92
N ASN A 104 4.62 -12.78 -13.87
CA ASN A 104 5.21 -14.10 -14.09
C ASN A 104 6.65 -14.00 -14.61
N ALA A 105 6.91 -13.15 -15.61
CA ALA A 105 8.22 -13.00 -16.23
C ALA A 105 9.32 -12.60 -15.25
N ARG A 106 9.00 -11.75 -14.26
CA ARG A 106 9.95 -11.32 -13.22
C ARG A 106 9.81 -12.08 -11.89
N SER A 107 9.01 -13.16 -11.87
CA SER A 107 8.77 -13.98 -10.67
C SER A 107 8.29 -13.17 -9.47
N ALA A 108 7.52 -12.12 -9.71
CA ALA A 108 6.93 -11.29 -8.66
C ALA A 108 5.82 -12.05 -7.93
N LYS A 109 5.64 -11.78 -6.64
CA LYS A 109 4.73 -12.50 -5.74
C LYS A 109 3.84 -11.56 -4.91
N PRO A 110 3.25 -10.49 -5.49
CA PRO A 110 2.26 -9.70 -4.77
C PRO A 110 0.99 -10.52 -4.55
N SER A 111 0.20 -10.16 -3.54
CA SER A 111 -1.15 -10.74 -3.35
C SER A 111 -2.08 -10.31 -4.49
N HIS A 112 -2.01 -9.05 -4.89
CA HIS A 112 -2.75 -8.50 -6.03
C HIS A 112 -1.94 -7.41 -6.73
N VAL A 113 -2.17 -7.26 -8.05
CA VAL A 113 -1.77 -6.09 -8.82
C VAL A 113 -3.04 -5.27 -9.07
N LEU A 114 -3.06 -4.03 -8.64
CA LEU A 114 -4.22 -3.15 -8.68
C LEU A 114 -4.04 -2.01 -9.68
N PHE A 115 -5.12 -1.63 -10.35
CA PHE A 115 -5.11 -0.58 -11.37
C PHE A 115 -5.82 0.68 -10.86
N ASP A 116 -5.06 1.74 -10.66
CA ASP A 116 -5.51 3.10 -10.34
C ASP A 116 -5.27 4.01 -11.56
N THR A 117 -5.92 3.69 -12.68
CA THR A 117 -5.70 4.39 -13.97
C THR A 117 -6.09 5.87 -13.93
N SER A 118 -7.00 6.25 -13.04
CA SER A 118 -7.35 7.66 -12.79
C SER A 118 -6.30 8.41 -11.98
N GLY A 119 -5.46 7.70 -11.24
CA GLY A 119 -4.47 8.25 -10.30
C GLY A 119 -5.08 8.84 -9.03
N GLU A 120 -6.38 8.62 -8.78
CA GLU A 120 -7.07 9.20 -7.61
C GLU A 120 -6.55 8.61 -6.30
N VAL A 121 -6.34 7.29 -6.25
CA VAL A 121 -5.79 6.63 -5.06
C VAL A 121 -4.36 7.07 -4.81
N GLY A 122 -3.53 7.16 -5.87
CA GLY A 122 -2.17 7.67 -5.78
C GLY A 122 -2.12 9.09 -5.21
N LYS A 123 -3.03 9.97 -5.63
CA LYS A 123 -3.15 11.34 -5.09
C LYS A 123 -3.58 11.33 -3.62
N MET A 124 -4.55 10.49 -3.27
CA MET A 124 -5.07 10.37 -1.91
C MET A 124 -3.97 9.92 -0.93
N TYR A 125 -3.09 9.01 -1.35
CA TYR A 125 -1.92 8.56 -0.59
C TYR A 125 -0.70 9.46 -0.73
N LYS A 126 -0.77 10.51 -1.57
CA LYS A 126 0.37 11.38 -1.90
C LYS A 126 1.58 10.61 -2.45
N ALA A 127 1.32 9.55 -3.19
CA ALA A 127 2.35 8.79 -3.88
C ALA A 127 2.98 9.66 -4.98
N LYS A 128 4.30 9.85 -4.94
CA LYS A 128 5.02 10.80 -5.82
C LYS A 128 6.11 10.14 -6.65
N THR A 129 6.56 8.98 -6.25
CA THR A 129 7.68 8.25 -6.85
C THR A 129 7.34 6.79 -7.02
N THR A 130 8.15 6.06 -7.76
CA THR A 130 8.11 4.60 -7.83
C THR A 130 9.52 4.03 -7.67
N PRO A 131 9.71 2.98 -6.86
CA PRO A 131 8.69 2.43 -5.96
C PRO A 131 8.38 3.38 -4.79
N HIS A 132 7.12 3.40 -4.33
CA HIS A 132 6.74 4.11 -3.11
C HIS A 132 5.97 3.15 -2.21
N MET A 133 6.47 2.93 -1.00
CA MET A 133 5.99 1.90 -0.09
C MET A 133 5.24 2.51 1.08
N TYR A 134 4.13 1.85 1.47
CA TYR A 134 3.35 2.16 2.69
C TYR A 134 3.05 0.85 3.43
N ILE A 135 3.03 0.93 4.75
CA ILE A 135 2.73 -0.19 5.65
C ILE A 135 1.69 0.27 6.68
#